data_c705750a4f458fc0ac2a99c972e9a3a5
#
_entry.id   c705750a4f458fc0ac2a99c972e9a3a5
#
_cell.length_a   1.000
_cell.length_b   1.000
_cell.length_c   1.000
_cell.angle_alpha   90.00
_cell.angle_beta   90.00
_cell.angle_gamma   90.00
#
_symmetry.space_group_name_H-M   'P 1'
#
loop_
_entity.id
_entity.type
_entity.pdbx_description
1 polymer ?
#
loop_
_entity_poly.entity_id
_entity_poly.type
_entity_poly.pdbx_seq_one_letter_code
_entity_poly.pdbx_strand_id
1 'polypeptide(L)'
;MRERDPLQRLFLREKPVLALLAVGEMEPESAYAAMIAKHIDSTFPHTSSILSELEAQGLVKSRPEGRIRYLELTDRGRRIARALQELSDLLQKSDAMMQRLEKLQKNASLADGPGPKAAFRLGPMRRDLAKLKGLGDATLRKAAEELDDKIAAIVRG
;
A
#
# COMPACT_ATOMS: atom_id res chain seq x y z
N MET A 1 11.92 -5.74 5.16
CA MET A 1 11.72 -4.29 4.88
C MET A 1 10.75 -4.21 3.71
N ARG A 2 9.53 -3.76 3.93
CA ARG A 2 8.56 -3.61 2.82
C ARG A 2 8.99 -2.42 1.98
N GLU A 3 9.28 -2.69 0.73
CA GLU A 3 9.55 -1.65 -0.27
C GLU A 3 8.29 -0.79 -0.40
N ARG A 4 8.42 0.51 -0.16
CA ARG A 4 7.29 1.44 -0.07
C ARG A 4 6.86 1.87 -1.45
N ASP A 5 5.55 1.83 -1.67
CA ASP A 5 4.89 2.21 -2.91
C ASP A 5 5.33 3.62 -3.39
N PRO A 6 5.74 3.78 -4.67
CA PRO A 6 6.09 5.06 -5.27
C PRO A 6 4.99 6.12 -5.14
N LEU A 7 3.72 5.73 -5.18
CA LEU A 7 2.59 6.66 -5.03
C LEU A 7 2.46 7.21 -3.62
N GLN A 8 2.75 6.42 -2.59
CA GLN A 8 2.79 6.90 -1.20
C GLN A 8 3.86 7.97 -1.02
N ARG A 9 5.04 7.79 -1.64
CA ARG A 9 6.12 8.78 -1.62
C ARG A 9 5.75 10.07 -2.34
N LEU A 10 4.96 9.97 -3.41
CA LEU A 10 4.56 11.10 -4.23
C LEU A 10 3.54 11.99 -3.51
N PHE A 11 2.55 11.40 -2.84
CA PHE A 11 1.42 12.15 -2.29
C PHE A 11 1.50 12.43 -0.79
N LEU A 12 2.34 11.69 -0.05
CA LEU A 12 2.44 11.82 1.40
C LEU A 12 3.88 12.08 1.82
N ARG A 13 4.09 13.04 2.71
CA ARG A 13 5.37 13.17 3.43
C ARG A 13 5.53 11.93 4.28
N GLU A 14 6.41 11.06 3.85
CA GLU A 14 6.56 9.70 4.35
C GLU A 14 6.74 9.62 5.87
N LYS A 15 7.70 10.35 6.43
CA LYS A 15 8.06 10.20 7.85
C LYS A 15 6.98 10.70 8.83
N PRO A 16 6.31 11.85 8.63
CA PRO A 16 5.20 12.26 9.48
C PRO A 16 4.01 11.28 9.47
N VAL A 17 3.65 10.75 8.29
CA VAL A 17 2.57 9.76 8.18
C VAL A 17 2.94 8.48 8.92
N LEU A 18 4.15 7.97 8.71
CA LEU A 18 4.62 6.77 9.39
C LEU A 18 4.72 6.95 10.90
N ALA A 19 5.17 8.13 11.37
CA ALA A 19 5.24 8.42 12.81
C ALA A 19 3.83 8.43 13.44
N LEU A 20 2.85 9.04 12.77
CA LEU A 20 1.46 9.06 13.25
C LEU A 20 0.86 7.64 13.29
N LEU A 21 1.07 6.85 12.24
CA LEU A 21 0.59 5.46 12.18
C LEU A 21 1.28 4.60 13.24
N ALA A 22 2.61 4.74 13.41
CA ALA A 22 3.36 4.00 14.42
C ALA A 22 2.87 4.25 15.85
N VAL A 23 2.52 5.50 16.19
CA VAL A 23 1.91 5.82 17.51
C VAL A 23 0.58 5.10 17.71
N GLY A 24 -0.19 4.86 16.63
CA GLY A 24 -1.47 4.16 16.69
C GLY A 24 -1.35 2.63 16.69
N GLU A 25 -0.29 2.08 16.13
CA GLU A 25 -0.06 0.64 15.97
C GLU A 25 0.74 0.03 17.14
N MET A 26 1.58 0.82 17.78
CA MET A 26 2.43 0.36 18.88
C MET A 26 1.64 0.26 20.19
N GLU A 27 2.03 -0.71 21.03
CA GLU A 27 1.54 -0.79 22.38
C GLU A 27 1.87 0.49 23.17
N PRO A 28 0.97 0.99 24.04
CA PRO A 28 1.15 2.25 24.76
C PRO A 28 2.48 2.37 25.52
N GLU A 29 2.98 1.25 26.03
CA GLU A 29 4.24 1.17 26.79
C GLU A 29 5.49 1.16 25.89
N SER A 30 5.30 1.02 24.56
CA SER A 30 6.37 1.02 23.56
C SER A 30 6.37 2.27 22.68
N ALA A 31 5.31 3.10 22.75
CA ALA A 31 5.14 4.25 21.89
C ALA A 31 5.89 5.49 22.44
N TYR A 32 7.21 5.49 22.30
CA TYR A 32 8.07 6.65 22.66
C TYR A 32 9.08 6.95 21.54
N ALA A 33 9.61 8.15 21.51
CA ALA A 33 10.35 8.70 20.38
C ALA A 33 11.47 7.81 19.82
N ALA A 34 12.25 7.15 20.70
CA ALA A 34 13.33 6.28 20.26
C ALA A 34 12.83 4.99 19.57
N MET A 35 11.75 4.39 20.08
CA MET A 35 11.16 3.21 19.47
C MET A 35 10.46 3.53 18.16
N ILE A 36 9.75 4.67 18.11
CA ILE A 36 9.13 5.16 16.87
C ILE A 36 10.21 5.44 15.81
N ALA A 37 11.31 6.10 16.18
CA ALA A 37 12.43 6.35 15.27
C ALA A 37 12.98 5.06 14.64
N LYS A 38 13.16 4.02 15.46
CA LYS A 38 13.59 2.70 15.00
C LYS A 38 12.54 2.05 14.09
N HIS A 39 11.26 2.13 14.46
CA HIS A 39 10.18 1.52 13.70
C HIS A 39 10.02 2.11 12.30
N ILE A 40 10.16 3.43 12.16
CA ILE A 40 10.02 4.13 10.87
C ILE A 40 11.35 4.30 10.11
N ASP A 41 12.45 3.68 10.58
CA ASP A 41 13.79 3.83 10.01
C ASP A 41 14.19 5.30 9.84
N SER A 42 14.24 6.02 10.96
CA SER A 42 14.57 7.46 11.02
C SER A 42 15.51 7.75 12.17
N THR A 43 16.17 8.92 12.12
CA THR A 43 17.00 9.36 13.23
C THR A 43 16.16 9.88 14.39
N PHE A 44 16.65 9.72 15.62
CA PHE A 44 15.95 10.23 16.82
C PHE A 44 15.66 11.74 16.76
N PRO A 45 16.61 12.63 16.39
CA PRO A 45 16.33 14.06 16.31
C PRO A 45 15.23 14.41 15.31
N HIS A 46 15.25 13.78 14.13
CA HIS A 46 14.23 14.01 13.10
C HIS A 46 12.84 13.51 13.55
N THR A 47 12.79 12.31 14.13
CA THR A 47 11.53 11.76 14.67
C THR A 47 11.01 12.60 15.82
N SER A 48 11.87 13.07 16.74
CA SER A 48 11.47 13.93 17.84
C SER A 48 10.86 15.25 17.33
N SER A 49 11.44 15.85 16.30
CA SER A 49 10.89 17.06 15.66
C SER A 49 9.51 16.81 15.06
N ILE A 50 9.33 15.69 14.34
CA ILE A 50 8.03 15.29 13.76
C ILE A 50 6.98 15.09 14.85
N LEU A 51 7.33 14.38 15.92
CA LEU A 51 6.41 14.11 17.02
C LEU A 51 5.99 15.39 17.75
N SER A 52 6.91 16.33 17.93
CA SER A 52 6.61 17.66 18.48
C SER A 52 5.65 18.45 17.59
N GLU A 53 5.82 18.37 16.27
CA GLU A 53 4.90 19.00 15.32
C GLU A 53 3.52 18.36 15.35
N LEU A 54 3.44 17.02 15.40
CA LEU A 54 2.18 16.29 15.53
C LEU A 54 1.45 16.61 16.84
N GLU A 55 2.20 16.78 17.94
CA GLU A 55 1.65 17.21 19.24
C GLU A 55 1.14 18.66 19.18
N ALA A 56 1.89 19.58 18.58
CA ALA A 56 1.48 20.97 18.39
C ALA A 56 0.21 21.10 17.53
N GLN A 57 -0.01 20.20 16.58
CA GLN A 57 -1.21 20.13 15.76
C GLN A 57 -2.38 19.38 16.46
N GLY A 58 -2.18 18.89 17.67
CA GLY A 58 -3.20 18.18 18.44
C GLY A 58 -3.56 16.81 17.87
N LEU A 59 -2.64 16.15 17.19
CA LEU A 59 -2.83 14.78 16.66
C LEU A 59 -2.31 13.72 17.61
N VAL A 60 -1.29 14.07 18.39
CA VAL A 60 -0.66 13.23 19.39
C VAL A 60 -0.66 13.98 20.71
N LYS A 61 -0.73 13.29 21.81
CA LYS A 61 -0.49 13.79 23.16
C LYS A 61 0.61 12.98 23.82
N SER A 62 1.42 13.62 24.66
CA SER A 62 2.45 12.94 25.42
C SER A 62 2.04 12.74 26.88
N ARG A 63 2.39 11.58 27.42
CA ARG A 63 2.24 11.23 28.83
C ARG A 63 3.62 11.00 29.40
N PRO A 64 4.11 11.90 30.29
CA PRO A 64 5.39 11.70 30.95
C PRO A 64 5.28 10.59 32.01
N GLU A 65 6.22 9.66 32.00
CA GLU A 65 6.34 8.61 33.00
C GLU A 65 7.83 8.39 33.32
N GLY A 66 8.27 8.93 34.44
CA GLY A 66 9.68 8.98 34.80
C GLY A 66 10.49 9.81 33.82
N ARG A 67 11.48 9.18 33.16
CA ARG A 67 12.33 9.81 32.15
C ARG A 67 11.85 9.61 30.72
N ILE A 68 10.79 8.86 30.54
CA ILE A 68 10.22 8.52 29.23
C ILE A 68 8.95 9.33 29.01
N ARG A 69 8.78 9.81 27.78
CA ARG A 69 7.52 10.42 27.32
C ARG A 69 6.85 9.44 26.36
N TYR A 70 5.81 8.80 26.82
CA TYR A 70 4.95 7.97 25.99
C TYR A 70 3.99 8.81 25.18
N LEU A 71 3.65 8.34 24.00
CA LEU A 71 2.85 9.06 23.02
C LEU A 71 1.56 8.30 22.74
N GLU A 72 0.48 9.02 22.64
CA GLU A 72 -0.85 8.48 22.35
C GLU A 72 -1.54 9.33 21.30
N LEU A 73 -2.32 8.71 20.43
CA LEU A 73 -3.17 9.45 19.49
C LEU A 73 -4.31 10.14 20.23
N THR A 74 -4.59 11.39 19.86
CA THR A 74 -5.83 12.06 20.22
C THR A 74 -7.00 11.49 19.39
N ASP A 75 -8.26 11.86 19.70
CA ASP A 75 -9.40 11.45 18.87
C ASP A 75 -9.28 11.96 17.43
N ARG A 76 -8.76 13.18 17.27
CA ARG A 76 -8.46 13.74 15.96
C ARG A 76 -7.34 12.95 15.26
N GLY A 77 -6.26 12.61 15.99
CA GLY A 77 -5.16 11.79 15.48
C GLY A 77 -5.62 10.42 15.03
N ARG A 78 -6.48 9.74 15.83
CA ARG A 78 -7.06 8.43 15.46
C ARG A 78 -7.86 8.48 14.15
N ARG A 79 -8.69 9.52 13.98
CA ARG A 79 -9.47 9.68 12.73
C ARG A 79 -8.57 9.90 11.53
N ILE A 80 -7.54 10.73 11.66
CA ILE A 80 -6.59 11.00 10.57
C ILE A 80 -5.74 9.75 10.28
N ALA A 81 -5.21 9.08 11.30
CA ALA A 81 -4.45 7.84 11.13
C ALA A 81 -5.25 6.76 10.39
N ARG A 82 -6.54 6.60 10.72
CA ARG A 82 -7.43 5.68 10.01
C ARG A 82 -7.60 6.03 8.55
N ALA A 83 -7.86 7.29 8.22
CA ALA A 83 -7.99 7.75 6.84
C ALA A 83 -6.69 7.57 6.02
N LEU A 84 -5.52 7.81 6.65
CA LEU A 84 -4.22 7.57 6.05
C LEU A 84 -3.95 6.08 5.82
N GLN A 85 -4.37 5.22 6.74
CA GLN A 85 -4.26 3.77 6.59
C GLN A 85 -5.16 3.27 5.45
N GLU A 86 -6.39 3.73 5.37
CA GLU A 86 -7.31 3.41 4.27
C GLU A 86 -6.74 3.85 2.91
N LEU A 87 -6.16 5.05 2.83
CA LEU A 87 -5.48 5.53 1.62
C LEU A 87 -4.27 4.66 1.27
N SER A 88 -3.43 4.32 2.25
CA SER A 88 -2.30 3.41 2.07
C SER A 88 -2.72 2.05 1.52
N ASP A 89 -3.80 1.49 2.06
CA ASP A 89 -4.32 0.19 1.62
C ASP A 89 -4.88 0.25 0.19
N LEU A 90 -5.53 1.35 -0.18
CA LEU A 90 -6.02 1.56 -1.55
C LEU A 90 -4.86 1.66 -2.54
N LEU A 91 -3.80 2.39 -2.21
CA LEU A 91 -2.60 2.51 -3.04
C LEU A 91 -1.89 1.16 -3.21
N GLN A 92 -1.73 0.38 -2.12
CA GLN A 92 -1.11 -0.95 -2.18
C GLN A 92 -1.94 -1.96 -3.01
N LYS A 93 -3.27 -1.91 -2.91
CA LYS A 93 -4.15 -2.77 -3.71
C LYS A 93 -4.01 -2.49 -5.20
N SER A 94 -3.95 -1.22 -5.58
CA SER A 94 -3.73 -0.81 -6.98
C SER A 94 -2.42 -1.39 -7.52
N ASP A 95 -1.32 -1.27 -6.78
CA ASP A 95 -0.02 -1.81 -7.18
C ASP A 95 0.00 -3.34 -7.29
N ALA A 96 -0.56 -4.04 -6.31
CA ALA A 96 -0.64 -5.50 -6.35
C ALA A 96 -1.46 -5.98 -7.58
N MET A 97 -2.52 -5.26 -7.93
CA MET A 97 -3.33 -5.55 -9.12
C MET A 97 -2.57 -5.28 -10.40
N MET A 98 -1.81 -4.17 -10.49
CA MET A 98 -0.97 -3.86 -11.65
C MET A 98 0.14 -4.90 -11.84
N GLN A 99 0.85 -5.27 -10.77
CA GLN A 99 1.86 -6.34 -10.83
C GLN A 99 1.27 -7.69 -11.28
N ARG A 100 0.04 -8.00 -10.85
CA ARG A 100 -0.66 -9.20 -11.29
C ARG A 100 -1.00 -9.14 -12.77
N LEU A 101 -1.45 -8.00 -13.28
CA LEU A 101 -1.71 -7.77 -14.69
C LEU A 101 -0.45 -7.94 -15.54
N GLU A 102 0.67 -7.34 -15.11
CA GLU A 102 1.97 -7.49 -15.79
C GLU A 102 2.42 -8.95 -15.88
N LYS A 103 2.27 -9.71 -14.78
CA LYS A 103 2.56 -11.17 -14.80
C LYS A 103 1.68 -11.92 -15.78
N LEU A 104 0.39 -11.58 -15.87
CA LEU A 104 -0.52 -12.18 -16.82
C LEU A 104 -0.15 -11.81 -18.26
N GLN A 105 0.24 -10.56 -18.54
CA GLN A 105 0.72 -10.10 -19.83
C GLN A 105 1.97 -10.86 -20.27
N LYS A 106 2.95 -11.00 -19.37
CA LYS A 106 4.19 -11.76 -19.63
C LYS A 106 3.89 -13.22 -19.92
N ASN A 107 3.00 -13.85 -19.16
CA ASN A 107 2.63 -15.24 -19.39
C ASN A 107 1.84 -15.43 -20.70
N ALA A 108 0.99 -14.46 -21.07
CA ALA A 108 0.28 -14.50 -22.35
C ALA A 108 1.23 -14.37 -23.55
N SER A 109 2.27 -13.53 -23.44
CA SER A 109 3.26 -13.36 -24.52
C SER A 109 4.19 -14.59 -24.69
N LEU A 110 4.27 -15.47 -23.70
CA LEU A 110 5.03 -16.73 -23.77
C LEU A 110 4.22 -17.91 -24.34
N ALA A 111 2.96 -17.69 -24.72
CA ALA A 111 2.13 -18.73 -25.33
C ALA A 111 2.52 -18.90 -26.83
N ASP A 112 3.03 -20.07 -27.17
CA ASP A 112 3.41 -20.42 -28.56
C ASP A 112 2.16 -20.64 -29.42
N GLY A 113 1.76 -19.62 -30.18
CA GLY A 113 0.77 -19.70 -31.26
C GLY A 113 -0.68 -20.09 -30.85
N PRO A 114 -1.61 -20.03 -31.81
CA PRO A 114 -2.98 -20.46 -31.60
C PRO A 114 -3.11 -21.99 -31.56
N GLY A 115 -4.03 -22.51 -30.72
CA GLY A 115 -4.36 -23.92 -30.68
C GLY A 115 -4.81 -24.45 -29.32
N PRO A 116 -5.14 -25.75 -29.22
CA PRO A 116 -5.68 -26.36 -28.00
C PRO A 116 -4.79 -26.20 -26.76
N LYS A 117 -3.47 -26.19 -26.96
CA LYS A 117 -2.48 -25.98 -25.90
C LYS A 117 -2.54 -24.55 -25.36
N ALA A 118 -2.74 -23.56 -26.25
CA ALA A 118 -2.93 -22.17 -25.83
C ALA A 118 -4.23 -21.99 -25.04
N ALA A 119 -5.32 -22.58 -25.47
CA ALA A 119 -6.60 -22.56 -24.75
C ALA A 119 -6.49 -23.13 -23.34
N PHE A 120 -5.78 -24.23 -23.16
CA PHE A 120 -5.57 -24.84 -21.84
C PHE A 120 -4.71 -23.96 -20.92
N ARG A 121 -3.66 -23.34 -21.43
CA ARG A 121 -2.75 -22.47 -20.67
C ARG A 121 -3.37 -21.11 -20.35
N LEU A 122 -4.10 -20.50 -21.30
CA LEU A 122 -4.63 -19.15 -21.20
C LEU A 122 -6.03 -19.09 -20.58
N GLY A 123 -6.77 -20.19 -20.57
CA GLY A 123 -8.14 -20.25 -19.99
C GLY A 123 -8.20 -19.81 -18.51
N PRO A 124 -7.34 -20.30 -17.60
CA PRO A 124 -7.31 -19.86 -16.22
C PRO A 124 -7.00 -18.36 -16.07
N MET A 125 -6.19 -17.77 -16.97
CA MET A 125 -5.82 -16.36 -16.95
C MET A 125 -7.02 -15.44 -17.17
N ARG A 126 -7.98 -15.86 -17.99
CA ARG A 126 -9.23 -15.10 -18.23
C ARG A 126 -10.07 -14.95 -16.96
N ARG A 127 -10.08 -15.95 -16.07
CA ARG A 127 -10.76 -15.86 -14.76
C ARG A 127 -10.09 -14.84 -13.86
N ASP A 128 -8.76 -14.78 -13.87
CA ASP A 128 -8.01 -13.79 -13.10
C ASP A 128 -8.21 -12.38 -13.64
N LEU A 129 -8.25 -12.21 -14.96
CA LEU A 129 -8.59 -10.94 -15.61
C LEU A 129 -10.01 -10.47 -15.29
N ALA A 130 -10.98 -11.38 -15.24
CA ALA A 130 -12.34 -11.05 -14.83
C ALA A 130 -12.40 -10.48 -13.40
N LYS A 131 -11.60 -11.02 -12.48
CA LYS A 131 -11.48 -10.48 -11.11
C LYS A 131 -10.85 -9.09 -11.11
N LEU A 132 -9.79 -8.86 -11.89
CA LEU A 132 -9.13 -7.56 -12.00
C LEU A 132 -10.06 -6.50 -12.60
N LYS A 133 -10.90 -6.85 -13.58
CA LYS A 133 -11.93 -5.96 -14.14
C LYS A 133 -12.96 -5.52 -13.09
N GLY A 134 -13.31 -6.40 -12.14
CA GLY A 134 -14.30 -6.11 -11.10
C GLY A 134 -13.77 -5.28 -9.93
N LEU A 135 -12.47 -5.29 -9.67
CA LEU A 135 -11.85 -4.70 -8.48
C LEU A 135 -10.98 -3.48 -8.80
N GLY A 136 -10.56 -3.30 -10.06
CA GLY A 136 -9.63 -2.28 -10.49
C GLY A 136 -10.25 -0.90 -10.75
N ASP A 137 -9.40 0.12 -10.77
CA ASP A 137 -9.74 1.43 -11.29
C ASP A 137 -9.97 1.41 -12.82
N ALA A 138 -10.35 2.55 -13.41
CA ALA A 138 -10.64 2.66 -14.84
C ALA A 138 -9.44 2.26 -15.72
N THR A 139 -8.21 2.59 -15.31
CA THR A 139 -6.97 2.31 -16.04
C THR A 139 -6.66 0.81 -16.03
N LEU A 140 -6.72 0.20 -14.85
CA LEU A 140 -6.49 -1.24 -14.69
C LEU A 140 -7.55 -2.05 -15.42
N ARG A 141 -8.83 -1.61 -15.35
CA ARG A 141 -9.94 -2.26 -16.05
C ARG A 141 -9.72 -2.29 -17.55
N LYS A 142 -9.39 -1.13 -18.14
CA LYS A 142 -9.11 -1.01 -19.58
C LYS A 142 -7.95 -1.92 -20.01
N ALA A 143 -6.85 -1.90 -19.28
CA ALA A 143 -5.70 -2.75 -19.58
C ALA A 143 -6.00 -4.26 -19.43
N ALA A 144 -6.85 -4.65 -18.46
CA ALA A 144 -7.30 -6.02 -18.31
C ALA A 144 -8.26 -6.46 -19.43
N GLU A 145 -9.11 -5.56 -19.93
CA GLU A 145 -9.98 -5.79 -21.09
C GLU A 145 -9.16 -6.02 -22.37
N GLU A 146 -8.20 -5.14 -22.64
CA GLU A 146 -7.30 -5.27 -23.80
C GLU A 146 -6.52 -6.58 -23.79
N LEU A 147 -6.06 -7.03 -22.62
CA LEU A 147 -5.37 -8.31 -22.50
C LEU A 147 -6.31 -9.50 -22.68
N ASP A 148 -7.53 -9.44 -22.14
CA ASP A 148 -8.54 -10.51 -22.31
C ASP A 148 -8.94 -10.67 -23.78
N ASP A 149 -9.08 -9.56 -24.53
CA ASP A 149 -9.38 -9.57 -25.96
C ASP A 149 -8.22 -10.19 -26.76
N LYS A 150 -6.97 -9.88 -26.43
CA LYS A 150 -5.79 -10.51 -27.03
C LYS A 150 -5.76 -12.02 -26.77
N ILE A 151 -6.02 -12.45 -25.54
CA ILE A 151 -6.08 -13.86 -25.17
C ILE A 151 -7.24 -14.55 -25.91
N ALA A 152 -8.40 -13.91 -25.99
CA ALA A 152 -9.56 -14.45 -26.72
C ALA A 152 -9.26 -14.65 -28.22
N ALA A 153 -8.50 -13.73 -28.84
CA ALA A 153 -8.08 -13.86 -30.23
C ALA A 153 -7.11 -15.06 -30.42
N ILE A 154 -6.14 -15.24 -29.52
CA ILE A 154 -5.19 -16.37 -29.59
C ILE A 154 -5.90 -17.73 -29.39
N VAL A 155 -6.92 -17.78 -28.53
CA VAL A 155 -7.65 -19.01 -28.23
C VAL A 155 -8.59 -19.41 -29.37
N ARG A 156 -9.13 -18.44 -30.13
CA ARG A 156 -10.09 -18.67 -31.25
C ARG A 156 -9.41 -18.97 -32.58
N GLY A 157 -8.18 -18.43 -32.78
CA GLY A 157 -7.40 -18.61 -34.03
C GLY A 157 -6.84 -19.97 -34.19
#